data_508288f639ee1a991203f323c29bea1a
#
_entry.id   508288f639ee1a991203f323c29bea1a
#
_cell.length_a   1.000
_cell.length_b   1.000
_cell.length_c   1.000
_cell.angle_alpha   90.00
_cell.angle_beta   90.00
_cell.angle_gamma   90.00
#
_symmetry.space_group_name_H-M   'P 1'
#
loop_
_entity.id
_entity.type
_entity.pdbx_description
1 polymer ?
#
loop_
_entity_poly.entity_id
_entity_poly.type
_entity_poly.pdbx_seq_one_letter_code
_entity_poly.pdbx_strand_id
1 'polypeptide(L)'
;MTSLFGAPPPYNPDQTLAAILRDIGLVPQDMSDQRHWDKLYRDDIAGGSTVDRDCYATLDDLWQFIQPYLSDERNDEILVVGCGSSTFSIGMYEKGFKNITNIDTCRQLILHLRIKHRPLMGMRYVCQDVRQLDIFPSETFKVIFDKGTLDCMFGASTALNEVGLMLGEVSRVLKPGGYFLMVSYAPSHARKGWLSDPAYSWTVDSSMLPANQEGDVPHYIYYMQKKIDAEHRPAVSGGAGRAALLEDG
;
A
#
# COMPACT_ATOMS: atom_id res chain seq x y z
N MET A 1 16.53 -19.07 -25.05
CA MET A 1 16.85 -19.05 -23.60
C MET A 1 15.77 -19.78 -22.89
N THR A 2 16.04 -20.98 -22.39
CA THR A 2 15.06 -21.85 -21.70
C THR A 2 14.76 -21.23 -20.35
N SER A 3 13.47 -21.00 -20.06
CA SER A 3 12.97 -20.56 -18.77
C SER A 3 13.55 -21.40 -17.63
N LEU A 4 14.22 -20.78 -16.69
CA LEU A 4 14.77 -21.41 -15.48
C LEU A 4 13.71 -21.81 -14.45
N PHE A 5 12.44 -21.49 -14.70
CA PHE A 5 11.31 -21.82 -13.83
C PHE A 5 10.39 -22.77 -14.58
N GLY A 6 10.26 -24.01 -14.05
CA GLY A 6 9.25 -24.98 -14.52
C GLY A 6 7.84 -24.42 -14.35
N ALA A 7 6.86 -25.05 -15.01
CA ALA A 7 5.46 -24.68 -14.82
C ALA A 7 5.10 -24.69 -13.33
N PRO A 8 4.35 -23.71 -12.83
CA PRO A 8 3.96 -23.66 -11.43
C PRO A 8 3.19 -24.95 -11.07
N PRO A 9 3.40 -25.47 -9.83
CA PRO A 9 2.67 -26.66 -9.39
C PRO A 9 1.16 -26.39 -9.37
N PRO A 10 0.30 -27.43 -9.53
CA PRO A 10 -1.13 -27.27 -9.48
C PRO A 10 -1.56 -26.70 -8.12
N TYR A 11 -2.50 -25.76 -8.16
CA TYR A 11 -3.04 -25.08 -6.97
C TYR A 11 -3.58 -26.10 -5.96
N ASN A 12 -3.07 -26.06 -4.74
CA ASN A 12 -3.55 -26.83 -3.60
C ASN A 12 -4.15 -25.86 -2.55
N PRO A 13 -5.47 -25.88 -2.31
CA PRO A 13 -6.11 -24.97 -1.37
C PRO A 13 -5.68 -25.16 0.09
N ASP A 14 -5.10 -26.32 0.44
CA ASP A 14 -4.62 -26.63 1.79
C ASP A 14 -3.19 -26.12 2.04
N GLN A 15 -2.50 -25.65 1.02
CA GLN A 15 -1.19 -25.01 1.20
C GLN A 15 -1.37 -23.54 1.61
N THR A 16 -0.70 -23.14 2.69
CA THR A 16 -0.59 -21.70 2.99
C THR A 16 0.15 -21.01 1.84
N LEU A 17 -0.29 -19.83 1.48
CA LEU A 17 0.29 -19.05 0.38
C LEU A 17 1.81 -18.85 0.55
N ALA A 18 2.29 -18.74 1.78
CA ALA A 18 3.72 -18.72 2.09
C ALA A 18 4.45 -19.99 1.66
N ALA A 19 3.79 -21.17 1.75
CA ALA A 19 4.35 -22.43 1.29
C ALA A 19 4.41 -22.47 -0.24
N ILE A 20 3.34 -22.03 -0.93
CA ILE A 20 3.31 -21.97 -2.40
C ILE A 20 4.43 -21.09 -2.94
N LEU A 21 4.61 -19.89 -2.36
CA LEU A 21 5.64 -18.95 -2.81
C LEU A 21 7.06 -19.44 -2.50
N ARG A 22 7.21 -20.16 -1.39
CA ARG A 22 8.48 -20.81 -1.06
C ARG A 22 8.82 -21.89 -2.07
N ASP A 23 7.83 -22.71 -2.46
CA ASP A 23 8.01 -23.82 -3.41
C ASP A 23 8.35 -23.32 -4.82
N ILE A 24 7.86 -22.15 -5.21
CA ILE A 24 8.20 -21.51 -6.50
C ILE A 24 9.40 -20.52 -6.40
N GLY A 25 10.07 -20.48 -5.24
CA GLY A 25 11.27 -19.66 -5.03
C GLY A 25 11.07 -18.15 -5.04
N LEU A 26 9.83 -17.68 -4.98
CA LEU A 26 9.47 -16.25 -5.03
C LEU A 26 9.49 -15.56 -3.66
N VAL A 27 9.46 -16.32 -2.57
CA VAL A 27 9.57 -15.76 -1.21
C VAL A 27 10.75 -16.39 -0.52
N PRO A 28 11.81 -15.65 -0.21
CA PRO A 28 12.82 -16.08 0.74
C PRO A 28 12.15 -16.43 2.07
N GLN A 29 12.63 -17.48 2.76
CA GLN A 29 12.08 -17.94 4.05
C GLN A 29 12.01 -16.83 5.12
N ASP A 30 12.67 -15.71 4.91
CA ASP A 30 12.95 -14.66 5.90
C ASP A 30 12.29 -13.32 5.61
N MET A 31 11.31 -13.22 4.68
CA MET A 31 10.68 -11.92 4.35
C MET A 31 9.90 -11.31 5.51
N SER A 32 9.48 -12.11 6.50
CA SER A 32 8.87 -11.62 7.74
C SER A 32 9.90 -11.20 8.79
N ASP A 33 11.18 -11.55 8.62
CA ASP A 33 12.25 -11.20 9.55
C ASP A 33 12.87 -9.85 9.17
N GLN A 34 12.75 -8.87 10.06
CA GLN A 34 13.37 -7.55 9.88
C GLN A 34 14.88 -7.64 9.60
N ARG A 35 15.60 -8.60 10.21
CA ARG A 35 17.04 -8.80 10.02
C ARG A 35 17.40 -9.09 8.57
N HIS A 36 16.50 -9.78 7.82
CA HIS A 36 16.68 -10.02 6.39
C HIS A 36 16.74 -8.68 5.63
N TRP A 37 15.77 -7.80 5.86
CA TRP A 37 15.70 -6.48 5.21
C TRP A 37 16.83 -5.56 5.63
N ASP A 38 17.18 -5.54 6.93
CA ASP A 38 18.32 -4.76 7.43
C ASP A 38 19.63 -5.17 6.77
N LYS A 39 19.84 -6.47 6.57
CA LYS A 39 21.02 -6.98 5.86
C LYS A 39 20.98 -6.59 4.38
N LEU A 40 19.86 -6.83 3.70
CA LEU A 40 19.68 -6.55 2.28
C LEU A 40 19.99 -5.08 1.95
N TYR A 41 19.35 -4.16 2.65
CA TYR A 41 19.56 -2.73 2.41
C TYR A 41 20.92 -2.23 2.85
N ARG A 42 21.50 -2.82 3.88
CA ARG A 42 22.90 -2.51 4.27
C ARG A 42 23.89 -2.88 3.16
N ASP A 43 23.72 -4.07 2.61
CA ASP A 43 24.62 -4.58 1.55
C ASP A 43 24.45 -3.75 0.27
N ASP A 44 23.22 -3.38 -0.09
CA ASP A 44 22.93 -2.49 -1.22
C ASP A 44 23.59 -1.10 -1.04
N ILE A 45 23.42 -0.48 0.12
CA ILE A 45 24.01 0.84 0.42
C ILE A 45 25.54 0.77 0.41
N ALA A 46 26.15 -0.26 1.01
CA ALA A 46 27.58 -0.44 1.06
C ALA A 46 28.20 -0.70 -0.34
N GLY A 47 27.47 -1.40 -1.20
CA GLY A 47 27.86 -1.66 -2.59
C GLY A 47 27.75 -0.45 -3.51
N GLY A 48 27.28 0.71 -3.01
CA GLY A 48 27.03 1.90 -3.80
C GLY A 48 25.87 1.74 -4.79
N SER A 49 25.15 0.62 -4.70
CA SER A 49 23.99 0.31 -5.51
C SER A 49 22.76 0.83 -4.79
N THR A 50 22.24 1.97 -5.25
CA THR A 50 20.84 2.33 -4.97
C THR A 50 19.98 1.48 -5.90
N VAL A 51 19.87 0.18 -5.63
CA VAL A 51 18.98 -0.67 -6.41
C VAL A 51 17.56 -0.22 -6.08
N ASP A 52 16.96 0.47 -7.03
CA ASP A 52 15.54 0.82 -6.95
C ASP A 52 14.75 -0.49 -7.10
N ARG A 53 14.20 -0.98 -5.97
CA ARG A 53 13.47 -2.26 -5.92
C ARG A 53 11.98 -1.97 -6.00
N ASP A 54 11.46 -1.94 -7.20
CA ASP A 54 10.01 -1.89 -7.42
C ASP A 54 9.45 -3.31 -7.49
N CYS A 55 9.09 -3.85 -6.32
CA CYS A 55 8.42 -5.14 -6.26
C CYS A 55 7.03 -5.05 -6.91
N TYR A 56 6.61 -6.11 -7.62
CA TYR A 56 5.31 -6.33 -8.24
C TYR A 56 4.98 -5.46 -9.43
N ALA A 57 5.09 -4.14 -9.33
CA ALA A 57 4.73 -3.20 -10.37
C ALA A 57 5.41 -1.85 -10.16
N THR A 58 5.70 -1.14 -11.26
CA THR A 58 6.16 0.25 -11.22
C THR A 58 4.99 1.22 -11.02
N LEU A 59 5.27 2.49 -10.75
CA LEU A 59 4.21 3.50 -10.68
C LEU A 59 3.45 3.62 -12.01
N ASP A 60 4.13 3.52 -13.14
CA ASP A 60 3.49 3.66 -14.45
C ASP A 60 2.53 2.50 -14.74
N ASP A 61 2.88 1.26 -14.33
CA ASP A 61 1.99 0.10 -14.39
C ASP A 61 0.72 0.31 -13.55
N LEU A 62 0.88 0.96 -12.39
CA LEU A 62 -0.19 1.18 -11.42
C LEU A 62 -1.02 2.43 -11.72
N TRP A 63 -0.51 3.39 -12.50
CA TRP A 63 -1.08 4.73 -12.59
C TRP A 63 -2.57 4.74 -12.95
N GLN A 64 -2.98 4.02 -13.98
CA GLN A 64 -4.38 3.95 -14.41
C GLN A 64 -5.32 3.39 -13.33
N PHE A 65 -4.80 2.57 -12.41
CA PHE A 65 -5.57 1.93 -11.33
C PHE A 65 -5.65 2.79 -10.08
N ILE A 66 -4.67 3.68 -9.83
CA ILE A 66 -4.60 4.48 -8.60
C ILE A 66 -5.06 5.92 -8.80
N GLN A 67 -4.87 6.49 -10.00
CA GLN A 67 -5.22 7.88 -10.30
C GLN A 67 -6.67 8.24 -9.92
N PRO A 68 -7.70 7.41 -10.15
CA PRO A 68 -9.09 7.74 -9.80
C PRO A 68 -9.34 7.96 -8.30
N TYR A 69 -8.43 7.51 -7.45
CA TYR A 69 -8.54 7.58 -5.99
C TYR A 69 -7.70 8.71 -5.38
N LEU A 70 -7.07 9.52 -6.23
CA LEU A 70 -6.24 10.65 -5.84
C LEU A 70 -6.96 11.98 -6.13
N SER A 71 -6.72 12.99 -5.31
CA SER A 71 -7.27 14.33 -5.51
C SER A 71 -6.63 15.03 -6.70
N ASP A 72 -7.44 15.71 -7.51
CA ASP A 72 -6.95 16.55 -8.62
C ASP A 72 -6.11 17.73 -8.11
N GLU A 73 -6.39 18.22 -6.90
CA GLU A 73 -5.64 19.31 -6.26
C GLU A 73 -4.25 18.89 -5.81
N ARG A 74 -3.98 17.57 -5.74
CA ARG A 74 -2.68 16.97 -5.37
C ARG A 74 -2.12 17.40 -4.02
N ASN A 75 -3.00 17.81 -3.12
CA ASN A 75 -2.66 18.22 -1.74
C ASN A 75 -2.93 17.15 -0.69
N ASP A 76 -3.30 15.93 -1.11
CA ASP A 76 -3.54 14.82 -0.21
C ASP A 76 -2.33 14.50 0.66
N GLU A 77 -2.56 14.25 1.95
CA GLU A 77 -1.56 13.62 2.82
C GLU A 77 -1.52 12.13 2.49
N ILE A 78 -0.39 11.68 1.98
CA ILE A 78 -0.15 10.31 1.52
C ILE A 78 0.81 9.60 2.47
N LEU A 79 0.49 8.35 2.85
CA LEU A 79 1.40 7.45 3.55
C LEU A 79 1.78 6.29 2.62
N VAL A 80 3.07 5.99 2.53
CA VAL A 80 3.60 4.79 1.88
C VAL A 80 4.21 3.90 2.93
N VAL A 81 3.62 2.72 3.16
CA VAL A 81 4.07 1.78 4.19
C VAL A 81 5.05 0.76 3.61
N GLY A 82 6.12 0.44 4.38
CA GLY A 82 7.19 -0.44 3.91
C GLY A 82 7.79 0.06 2.59
N CYS A 83 8.15 1.35 2.54
CA CYS A 83 8.53 2.02 1.29
C CYS A 83 9.74 1.36 0.58
N GLY A 84 10.58 0.65 1.32
CA GLY A 84 11.77 0.04 0.77
C GLY A 84 12.62 1.07 0.00
N SER A 85 13.35 0.59 -1.00
CA SER A 85 14.09 1.44 -1.95
C SER A 85 13.31 1.71 -3.25
N SER A 86 11.98 1.56 -3.23
CA SER A 86 11.11 1.77 -4.39
C SER A 86 11.12 3.22 -4.87
N THR A 87 11.06 3.42 -6.18
CA THR A 87 10.92 4.74 -6.82
C THR A 87 9.50 5.26 -6.82
N PHE A 88 8.53 4.48 -6.35
CA PHE A 88 7.10 4.82 -6.36
C PHE A 88 6.82 6.23 -5.82
N SER A 89 7.34 6.55 -4.63
CA SER A 89 7.11 7.86 -3.99
C SER A 89 7.75 9.01 -4.76
N ILE A 90 8.88 8.77 -5.43
CA ILE A 90 9.53 9.77 -6.28
C ILE A 90 8.66 10.06 -7.49
N GLY A 91 8.19 9.03 -8.18
CA GLY A 91 7.28 9.20 -9.32
C GLY A 91 5.97 9.90 -8.92
N MET A 92 5.39 9.60 -7.74
CA MET A 92 4.24 10.33 -7.21
C MET A 92 4.57 11.81 -6.97
N TYR A 93 5.77 12.10 -6.44
CA TYR A 93 6.23 13.46 -6.23
C TYR A 93 6.38 14.23 -7.55
N GLU A 94 6.91 13.59 -8.59
CA GLU A 94 7.05 14.16 -9.94
C GLU A 94 5.69 14.41 -10.59
N LYS A 95 4.69 13.56 -10.33
CA LYS A 95 3.30 13.77 -10.73
C LYS A 95 2.57 14.88 -9.95
N GLY A 96 3.26 15.53 -8.98
CA GLY A 96 2.78 16.72 -8.28
C GLY A 96 2.28 16.47 -6.84
N PHE A 97 2.21 15.24 -6.35
CA PHE A 97 1.84 14.93 -4.96
C PHE A 97 3.04 15.19 -4.06
N LYS A 98 3.00 16.25 -3.27
CA LYS A 98 4.17 16.71 -2.50
C LYS A 98 4.14 16.24 -1.04
N ASN A 99 2.97 15.98 -0.47
CA ASN A 99 2.80 15.62 0.93
C ASN A 99 2.88 14.10 1.13
N ILE A 100 4.07 13.53 0.97
CA ILE A 100 4.28 12.08 1.06
C ILE A 100 5.09 11.74 2.29
N THR A 101 4.55 10.89 3.15
CA THR A 101 5.26 10.26 4.26
C THR A 101 5.55 8.81 3.92
N ASN A 102 6.83 8.44 3.95
CA ASN A 102 7.32 7.10 3.70
C ASN A 102 7.74 6.48 5.03
N ILE A 103 7.30 5.27 5.32
CA ILE A 103 7.76 4.53 6.51
C ILE A 103 8.38 3.20 6.12
N ASP A 104 9.40 2.81 6.88
CA ASP A 104 10.03 1.50 6.84
C ASP A 104 10.68 1.20 8.18
N THR A 105 10.82 -0.06 8.54
CA THR A 105 11.47 -0.48 9.77
C THR A 105 12.99 -0.42 9.70
N CYS A 106 13.57 -0.49 8.49
CA CYS A 106 15.01 -0.43 8.31
C CYS A 106 15.57 0.99 8.49
N ARG A 107 16.15 1.23 9.66
CA ARG A 107 16.71 2.54 10.03
C ARG A 107 17.80 3.04 9.07
N GLN A 108 18.64 2.14 8.59
CA GLN A 108 19.75 2.53 7.69
C GLN A 108 19.22 2.98 6.33
N LEU A 109 18.24 2.26 5.79
CA LEU A 109 17.55 2.65 4.57
C LEU A 109 16.91 4.03 4.71
N ILE A 110 16.14 4.26 5.77
CA ILE A 110 15.47 5.54 6.02
C ILE A 110 16.47 6.69 6.12
N LEU A 111 17.59 6.52 6.81
CA LEU A 111 18.63 7.54 6.89
C LEU A 111 19.23 7.83 5.50
N HIS A 112 19.51 6.80 4.70
CA HIS A 112 20.02 6.94 3.35
C HIS A 112 19.03 7.72 2.47
N LEU A 113 17.75 7.35 2.47
CA LEU A 113 16.70 8.00 1.67
C LEU A 113 16.45 9.44 2.10
N ARG A 114 16.52 9.76 3.40
CA ARG A 114 16.46 11.15 3.89
C ARG A 114 17.56 12.02 3.30
N ILE A 115 18.77 11.49 3.19
CA ILE A 115 19.90 12.21 2.61
C ILE A 115 19.71 12.35 1.10
N LYS A 116 19.42 11.25 0.42
CA LYS A 116 19.24 11.19 -1.05
C LYS A 116 18.14 12.14 -1.53
N HIS A 117 17.02 12.19 -0.81
CA HIS A 117 15.83 12.94 -1.22
C HIS A 117 15.63 14.25 -0.41
N ARG A 118 16.65 14.72 0.28
CA ARG A 118 16.60 15.97 1.05
C ARG A 118 16.06 17.18 0.28
N PRO A 119 16.31 17.35 -1.03
CA PRO A 119 15.79 18.49 -1.78
C PRO A 119 14.28 18.45 -2.04
N LEU A 120 13.63 17.29 -1.86
CA LEU A 120 12.21 17.10 -2.18
C LEU A 120 11.33 17.60 -1.01
N MET A 121 10.95 18.88 -1.07
CA MET A 121 10.12 19.50 -0.03
C MET A 121 8.76 18.82 0.12
N GLY A 122 8.36 18.50 1.35
CA GLY A 122 7.11 17.79 1.65
C GLY A 122 7.24 16.27 1.65
N MET A 123 8.32 15.69 1.10
CA MET A 123 8.60 14.28 1.20
C MET A 123 9.30 13.94 2.52
N ARG A 124 8.71 13.05 3.29
CA ARG A 124 9.21 12.62 4.60
C ARG A 124 9.55 11.15 4.59
N TYR A 125 10.60 10.76 5.32
CA TYR A 125 11.00 9.38 5.55
C TYR A 125 11.11 9.14 7.05
N VAL A 126 10.37 8.17 7.59
CA VAL A 126 10.29 7.91 9.03
C VAL A 126 10.57 6.42 9.28
N CYS A 127 11.50 6.14 10.19
CA CYS A 127 11.73 4.77 10.67
C CYS A 127 10.60 4.41 11.63
N GLN A 128 9.64 3.61 11.15
CA GLN A 128 8.43 3.27 11.87
C GLN A 128 7.92 1.89 11.46
N ASP A 129 7.42 1.15 12.42
CA ASP A 129 6.70 -0.09 12.20
C ASP A 129 5.23 0.20 11.88
N VAL A 130 4.71 -0.35 10.80
CA VAL A 130 3.33 -0.15 10.38
C VAL A 130 2.31 -0.75 11.35
N ARG A 131 2.73 -1.69 12.22
CA ARG A 131 1.90 -2.29 13.27
C ARG A 131 1.69 -1.37 14.48
N GLN A 132 2.42 -0.27 14.54
CA GLN A 132 2.39 0.70 15.64
C GLN A 132 2.62 2.12 15.07
N LEU A 133 1.57 2.77 14.60
CA LEU A 133 1.62 4.11 13.99
C LEU A 133 1.25 5.23 14.98
N ASP A 134 1.57 5.05 16.26
CA ASP A 134 1.23 5.95 17.38
C ASP A 134 1.78 7.37 17.23
N ILE A 135 2.83 7.56 16.41
CA ILE A 135 3.35 8.90 16.05
C ILE A 135 2.40 9.69 15.14
N PHE A 136 1.42 9.04 14.52
CA PHE A 136 0.43 9.69 13.67
C PHE A 136 -0.93 9.72 14.36
N PRO A 137 -1.58 10.89 14.44
CA PRO A 137 -2.96 10.98 14.89
C PRO A 137 -3.91 10.13 14.03
N SER A 138 -5.05 9.75 14.60
CA SER A 138 -6.12 9.14 13.80
C SER A 138 -6.53 10.07 12.66
N GLU A 139 -6.98 9.49 11.55
CA GLU A 139 -7.54 10.24 10.41
C GLU A 139 -6.56 11.29 9.83
N THR A 140 -5.27 10.93 9.76
CA THR A 140 -4.23 11.83 9.23
C THR A 140 -4.14 11.77 7.71
N PHE A 141 -4.19 10.56 7.12
CA PHE A 141 -3.87 10.35 5.71
C PHE A 141 -5.12 10.20 4.86
N LYS A 142 -5.14 10.84 3.70
CA LYS A 142 -6.21 10.68 2.70
C LYS A 142 -6.02 9.41 1.87
N VAL A 143 -4.77 9.08 1.56
CA VAL A 143 -4.42 7.88 0.81
C VAL A 143 -3.25 7.17 1.49
N ILE A 144 -3.35 5.85 1.61
CA ILE A 144 -2.29 5.00 2.11
C ILE A 144 -1.95 3.97 1.02
N PHE A 145 -0.67 3.78 0.74
CA PHE A 145 -0.18 2.79 -0.20
C PHE A 145 0.61 1.70 0.51
N ASP A 146 0.32 0.44 0.14
CA ASP A 146 1.13 -0.73 0.42
C ASP A 146 1.48 -1.44 -0.89
N LYS A 147 2.75 -1.81 -1.04
CA LYS A 147 3.20 -2.62 -2.16
C LYS A 147 4.09 -3.75 -1.63
N GLY A 148 3.43 -4.83 -1.12
CA GLY A 148 4.08 -6.05 -0.66
C GLY A 148 4.43 -6.11 0.83
N THR A 149 4.23 -5.05 1.63
CA THR A 149 4.53 -5.07 3.06
C THR A 149 3.61 -6.04 3.81
N LEU A 150 2.30 -5.98 3.54
CA LEU A 150 1.36 -6.94 4.11
C LEU A 150 1.72 -8.38 3.73
N ASP A 151 2.14 -8.58 2.48
CA ASP A 151 2.52 -9.91 1.99
C ASP A 151 3.72 -10.50 2.77
N CYS A 152 4.69 -9.67 3.14
CA CYS A 152 5.82 -10.10 3.96
C CYS A 152 5.39 -10.64 5.33
N MET A 153 4.32 -10.10 5.91
CA MET A 153 3.83 -10.53 7.22
C MET A 153 3.21 -11.94 7.21
N PHE A 154 2.65 -12.37 6.08
CA PHE A 154 2.08 -13.72 5.96
C PHE A 154 3.12 -14.85 6.03
N GLY A 155 4.41 -14.55 5.92
CA GLY A 155 5.49 -15.50 6.12
C GLY A 155 5.76 -15.88 7.59
N ALA A 156 5.26 -15.09 8.54
CA ALA A 156 5.49 -15.30 9.96
C ALA A 156 4.56 -16.36 10.56
N SER A 157 5.05 -17.10 11.56
CA SER A 157 4.19 -17.97 12.38
C SER A 157 3.14 -17.21 13.21
N THR A 158 3.34 -15.91 13.38
CA THR A 158 2.47 -14.94 14.07
C THR A 158 1.60 -14.12 13.12
N ALA A 159 1.49 -14.52 11.84
CA ALA A 159 0.83 -13.76 10.77
C ALA A 159 -0.56 -13.23 11.15
N LEU A 160 -1.37 -14.05 11.86
CA LEU A 160 -2.71 -13.66 12.30
C LEU A 160 -2.71 -12.37 13.11
N ASN A 161 -1.81 -12.26 14.07
CA ASN A 161 -1.70 -11.08 14.94
C ASN A 161 -1.06 -9.90 14.22
N GLU A 162 0.01 -10.12 13.49
CA GLU A 162 0.79 -9.08 12.79
C GLU A 162 -0.05 -8.35 11.74
N VAL A 163 -0.77 -9.11 10.91
CA VAL A 163 -1.68 -8.57 9.89
C VAL A 163 -2.80 -7.75 10.53
N GLY A 164 -3.42 -8.26 11.61
CA GLY A 164 -4.48 -7.56 12.33
C GLY A 164 -4.01 -6.22 12.91
N LEU A 165 -2.80 -6.18 13.50
CA LEU A 165 -2.20 -4.95 14.03
C LEU A 165 -1.96 -3.93 12.91
N MET A 166 -1.36 -4.34 11.78
CA MET A 166 -1.14 -3.47 10.64
C MET A 166 -2.46 -2.88 10.12
N LEU A 167 -3.45 -3.72 9.83
CA LEU A 167 -4.72 -3.28 9.24
C LEU A 167 -5.52 -2.38 10.21
N GLY A 168 -5.44 -2.65 11.52
CA GLY A 168 -6.01 -1.79 12.55
C GLY A 168 -5.40 -0.39 12.57
N GLU A 169 -4.08 -0.29 12.56
CA GLU A 169 -3.37 0.98 12.53
C GLU A 169 -3.59 1.74 11.21
N VAL A 170 -3.51 1.05 10.06
CA VAL A 170 -3.83 1.63 8.75
C VAL A 170 -5.25 2.21 8.75
N SER A 171 -6.22 1.44 9.26
CA SER A 171 -7.61 1.92 9.37
C SER A 171 -7.71 3.15 10.28
N ARG A 172 -7.03 3.15 11.42
CA ARG A 172 -7.06 4.25 12.39
C ARG A 172 -6.53 5.56 11.80
N VAL A 173 -5.39 5.50 11.11
CA VAL A 173 -4.75 6.71 10.55
C VAL A 173 -5.35 7.17 9.22
N LEU A 174 -6.19 6.35 8.58
CA LEU A 174 -6.88 6.67 7.34
C LEU A 174 -8.09 7.56 7.63
N LYS A 175 -8.23 8.68 6.90
CA LYS A 175 -9.38 9.59 6.98
C LYS A 175 -10.67 8.93 6.52
N PRO A 176 -11.84 9.29 7.08
CA PRO A 176 -13.13 8.93 6.50
C PRO A 176 -13.21 9.34 5.02
N GLY A 177 -13.71 8.43 4.18
CA GLY A 177 -13.72 8.61 2.71
C GLY A 177 -12.34 8.59 2.06
N GLY A 178 -11.28 8.25 2.79
CA GLY A 178 -9.94 8.00 2.26
C GLY A 178 -9.80 6.58 1.71
N TYR A 179 -8.66 6.32 1.08
CA TYR A 179 -8.38 5.04 0.43
C TYR A 179 -7.09 4.40 0.95
N PHE A 180 -7.16 3.11 1.27
CA PHE A 180 -5.99 2.26 1.39
C PHE A 180 -5.86 1.43 0.12
N LEU A 181 -4.78 1.64 -0.64
CA LEU A 181 -4.49 1.00 -1.92
C LEU A 181 -3.33 0.02 -1.71
N MET A 182 -3.60 -1.27 -1.94
CA MET A 182 -2.63 -2.33 -1.64
C MET A 182 -2.36 -3.17 -2.88
N VAL A 183 -1.09 -3.36 -3.23
CA VAL A 183 -0.66 -4.29 -4.27
C VAL A 183 -0.12 -5.57 -3.62
N SER A 184 -0.62 -6.71 -4.07
CA SER A 184 -0.30 -8.03 -3.53
C SER A 184 -0.20 -9.05 -4.68
N TYR A 185 0.64 -10.09 -4.50
CA TYR A 185 0.62 -11.25 -5.39
C TYR A 185 -0.59 -12.16 -5.15
N ALA A 186 -1.28 -12.02 -4.03
CA ALA A 186 -2.33 -12.92 -3.63
C ALA A 186 -3.69 -12.54 -4.22
N PRO A 187 -4.45 -13.51 -4.78
CA PRO A 187 -5.75 -13.27 -5.34
C PRO A 187 -6.81 -12.97 -4.27
N SER A 188 -7.95 -12.41 -4.72
CA SER A 188 -9.02 -11.92 -3.85
C SER A 188 -9.52 -12.97 -2.85
N HIS A 189 -9.66 -14.23 -3.25
CA HIS A 189 -10.12 -15.29 -2.35
C HIS A 189 -9.16 -15.57 -1.19
N ALA A 190 -7.85 -15.27 -1.35
CA ALA A 190 -6.84 -15.44 -0.31
C ALA A 190 -6.69 -14.21 0.62
N ARG A 191 -7.12 -13.03 0.17
CA ARG A 191 -6.96 -11.77 0.92
C ARG A 191 -8.27 -11.22 1.49
N LYS A 192 -9.39 -11.39 0.80
CA LYS A 192 -10.66 -10.75 1.14
C LYS A 192 -11.11 -11.03 2.57
N GLY A 193 -10.92 -12.25 3.07
CA GLY A 193 -11.27 -12.59 4.46
C GLY A 193 -10.54 -11.75 5.50
N TRP A 194 -9.27 -11.45 5.26
CA TRP A 194 -8.43 -10.61 6.13
C TRP A 194 -8.80 -9.13 6.06
N LEU A 195 -9.11 -8.65 4.86
CA LEU A 195 -9.38 -7.24 4.60
C LEU A 195 -10.81 -6.84 4.96
N SER A 196 -11.73 -7.79 5.12
CA SER A 196 -13.16 -7.51 5.30
C SER A 196 -13.63 -7.54 6.76
N ASP A 197 -12.71 -7.48 7.74
CA ASP A 197 -13.11 -7.39 9.14
C ASP A 197 -13.88 -6.09 9.37
N PRO A 198 -15.10 -6.15 9.94
CA PRO A 198 -15.91 -4.98 10.24
C PRO A 198 -15.21 -3.91 11.10
N ALA A 199 -14.24 -4.32 11.93
CA ALA A 199 -13.47 -3.41 12.78
C ALA A 199 -12.69 -2.36 11.98
N TYR A 200 -12.32 -2.61 10.73
CA TYR A 200 -11.61 -1.64 9.91
C TYR A 200 -12.51 -0.56 9.31
N SER A 201 -13.83 -0.73 9.36
CA SER A 201 -14.81 0.26 8.88
C SER A 201 -14.58 0.72 7.44
N TRP A 202 -14.20 -0.16 6.53
CA TRP A 202 -14.08 0.14 5.10
C TRP A 202 -14.83 -0.85 4.20
N THR A 203 -14.94 -0.54 2.91
CA THR A 203 -15.35 -1.47 1.86
C THR A 203 -14.11 -2.03 1.18
N VAL A 204 -14.20 -3.21 0.57
CA VAL A 204 -13.07 -3.86 -0.12
C VAL A 204 -13.47 -4.20 -1.54
N ASP A 205 -12.69 -3.73 -2.50
CA ASP A 205 -12.75 -4.12 -3.90
C ASP A 205 -11.36 -4.53 -4.40
N SER A 206 -11.26 -5.18 -5.56
CA SER A 206 -9.99 -5.60 -6.11
C SER A 206 -10.03 -5.76 -7.63
N SER A 207 -8.88 -5.52 -8.27
CA SER A 207 -8.66 -5.77 -9.70
C SER A 207 -7.37 -6.56 -9.90
N MET A 208 -7.33 -7.37 -10.93
CA MET A 208 -6.09 -8.03 -11.37
C MET A 208 -5.27 -7.04 -12.20
N LEU A 209 -4.00 -6.94 -11.91
CA LEU A 209 -3.06 -6.17 -12.71
C LEU A 209 -2.69 -6.95 -13.97
N PRO A 210 -2.56 -6.31 -15.13
CA PRO A 210 -2.05 -6.96 -16.34
C PRO A 210 -0.67 -7.57 -16.09
N ALA A 211 -0.43 -8.75 -16.61
CA ALA A 211 0.91 -9.33 -16.66
C ALA A 211 1.77 -8.53 -17.65
N ASN A 212 2.99 -8.18 -17.26
CA ASN A 212 3.91 -7.43 -18.13
C ASN A 212 4.52 -8.32 -19.22
N GLN A 213 4.64 -9.63 -18.95
CA GLN A 213 5.14 -10.63 -19.89
C GLN A 213 4.37 -11.95 -19.77
N GLU A 214 4.39 -12.75 -20.84
CA GLU A 214 3.82 -14.10 -20.81
C GLU A 214 4.59 -14.96 -19.80
N GLY A 215 3.85 -15.55 -18.84
CA GLY A 215 4.44 -16.36 -17.76
C GLY A 215 4.70 -15.60 -16.46
N ASP A 216 4.43 -14.30 -16.40
CA ASP A 216 4.51 -13.56 -15.14
C ASP A 216 3.43 -14.01 -14.15
N VAL A 217 3.79 -13.99 -12.86
CA VAL A 217 2.82 -14.24 -11.79
C VAL A 217 1.86 -13.06 -11.72
N PRO A 218 0.53 -13.31 -11.77
CA PRO A 218 -0.44 -12.24 -11.69
C PRO A 218 -0.36 -11.53 -10.34
N HIS A 219 -0.49 -10.20 -10.37
CA HIS A 219 -0.61 -9.37 -9.17
C HIS A 219 -2.00 -8.76 -9.10
N TYR A 220 -2.37 -8.30 -7.93
CA TYR A 220 -3.70 -7.76 -7.66
C TYR A 220 -3.57 -6.44 -6.93
N ILE A 221 -4.43 -5.50 -7.28
CA ILE A 221 -4.59 -4.27 -6.51
C ILE A 221 -5.91 -4.32 -5.75
N TYR A 222 -5.87 -3.96 -4.48
CA TYR A 222 -7.01 -3.89 -3.57
C TYR A 222 -7.30 -2.44 -3.23
N TYR A 223 -8.58 -2.12 -3.16
CA TYR A 223 -9.08 -0.79 -2.88
C TYR A 223 -9.95 -0.86 -1.63
N MET A 224 -9.47 -0.32 -0.52
CA MET A 224 -10.22 -0.20 0.72
C MET A 224 -10.63 1.25 0.92
N GLN A 225 -11.93 1.54 0.82
CA GLN A 225 -12.45 2.88 1.09
C GLN A 225 -13.00 2.96 2.51
N LYS A 226 -12.42 3.83 3.34
CA LYS A 226 -12.89 4.11 4.70
C LYS A 226 -14.31 4.68 4.65
N LYS A 227 -15.22 4.10 5.41
CA LYS A 227 -16.61 4.60 5.53
C LYS A 227 -16.62 5.99 6.14
N ILE A 228 -17.60 6.78 5.69
CA ILE A 228 -17.89 8.10 6.28
C ILE A 228 -19.00 7.88 7.31
N ASP A 229 -18.65 8.04 8.58
CA ASP A 229 -19.65 7.97 9.65
C ASP A 229 -20.63 9.17 9.58
N ALA A 230 -21.81 9.02 10.20
CA ALA A 230 -22.84 10.06 10.15
C ALA A 230 -22.35 11.42 10.69
N GLU A 231 -21.39 11.40 11.62
CA GLU A 231 -20.78 12.59 12.21
C GLU A 231 -19.83 13.33 11.24
N HIS A 232 -19.29 12.65 10.24
CA HIS A 232 -18.37 13.21 9.25
C HIS A 232 -19.02 13.51 7.90
N ARG A 233 -20.36 13.38 7.79
CA ARG A 233 -21.06 13.77 6.55
C ARG A 233 -20.99 15.29 6.39
N PRO A 234 -20.49 15.81 5.24
CA PRO A 234 -20.58 17.24 4.98
C PRO A 234 -22.04 17.66 5.03
N ALA A 235 -22.31 18.75 5.74
CA ALA A 235 -23.66 19.32 5.78
C ALA A 235 -24.11 19.56 4.33
N VAL A 236 -25.16 18.85 3.92
CA VAL A 236 -25.80 19.12 2.63
C VAL A 236 -26.36 20.54 2.74
N SER A 237 -25.70 21.50 2.10
CA SER A 237 -26.24 22.86 1.98
C SER A 237 -27.56 22.75 1.22
N GLY A 238 -28.66 22.77 1.99
CA GLY A 238 -29.99 22.77 1.44
C GLY A 238 -30.18 24.06 0.62
N GLY A 239 -30.02 23.92 -0.68
CA GLY A 239 -30.47 24.94 -1.62
C GLY A 239 -32.01 25.04 -1.50
N ALA A 240 -32.46 25.97 -0.66
CA ALA A 240 -33.86 26.36 -0.64
C ALA A 240 -34.19 26.97 -2.01
N GLY A 241 -34.77 26.16 -2.90
CA GLY A 241 -35.39 26.62 -4.13
C GLY A 241 -36.49 27.59 -3.77
N ARG A 242 -36.27 28.86 -4.04
CA ARG A 242 -37.32 29.89 -4.05
C ARG A 242 -38.30 29.52 -5.16
N ALA A 243 -39.44 28.95 -4.75
CA ALA A 243 -40.63 28.91 -5.60
C ALA A 243 -41.09 30.33 -5.79
N ALA A 244 -40.94 30.89 -6.99
CA ALA A 244 -41.58 32.13 -7.40
C ALA A 244 -43.06 31.81 -7.64
N LEU A 245 -43.93 32.29 -6.78
CA LEU A 245 -45.33 32.41 -7.04
C LEU A 245 -45.51 33.48 -8.12
N LEU A 246 -45.96 33.08 -9.30
CA LEU A 246 -46.58 33.97 -10.27
C LEU A 246 -48.07 33.98 -9.88
N GLU A 247 -48.52 35.08 -9.28
CA GLU A 247 -49.93 35.43 -9.19
C GLU A 247 -50.33 36.20 -10.47
N ASP A 248 -51.41 35.74 -11.04
CA ASP A 248 -52.11 36.36 -12.17
C ASP A 248 -52.69 37.71 -11.79
N GLY A 249 -52.68 38.66 -12.77
CA GLY A 249 -53.39 39.89 -12.79
C GLY A 249 -53.50 40.39 -14.23
#